data_e2bb742e1481b9c1fb3f026af5a54670
#
_entry.id   e2bb742e1481b9c1fb3f026af5a54670
#
_cell.length_a   1.000
_cell.length_b   1.000
_cell.length_c   1.000
_cell.angle_alpha   90.00
_cell.angle_beta   90.00
_cell.angle_gamma   90.00
#
_symmetry.space_group_name_H-M   'P 1'
#
loop_
_entity.id
_entity.type
_entity.pdbx_description
1 polymer ?
#
loop_
_entity_poly.entity_id
_entity_poly.type
_entity_poly.pdbx_seq_one_letter_code
_entity_poly.pdbx_strand_id
1 'polypeptide(L)'
;MNYTFEKLRDIIECFDPCMDNYLYVYDIIQDLYFISERAQKRFALSSNCFTNAVEEHRKFVYSEDYDALKVELEEVDRGERDRHNMQYRWLNKEYVPVWINCRGKVLRESDGRPHFLIGSINEIGQQQKADNISGLLGEASFKSRMKAFGTKSVDGFVLRIGIDDFSDINERFGVEYGDRILKTVADDISSQLTGNQKAYRMTGDEFLIEDLVESNVFGIGPDENDADELFHRIRKAVDESICKSGYEAVYTISAGIISSENTSVRGYKELMKYSQFALSEAKKRRKNRAYQFQMEDYEKFLHRREILRSLREAVSLGYQGFELYFQPIVRVKDESLYAAEALLRIHDKNGNFISPAEAIPILEESGLIIPVGKWIIQNAFSMCTECRKYYPEFRVSINLSYVQILKSPLMMELKQIIEHSGISCSGIIVELTESGYLEGTPAVRSVWNDMKQLRIQIALDDFGTGYSNLMNISNLEPDIVKLDRGFTLKALSRSYEYQLMQYVIEMVHKLNQYVCVEGVETKEDLEKIKALGPDLIQGYYYSKPCSRDEFLKKFFGYSE
;
A
#
# COMPACT_ATOMS: atom_id res chain seq x y z
N MET A 1 -45.63 -2.99 41.02
CA MET A 1 -45.54 -1.51 40.89
C MET A 1 -46.55 -1.14 39.82
N ASN A 2 -47.52 -0.28 40.12
CA ASN A 2 -48.49 0.15 39.09
C ASN A 2 -47.83 1.22 38.22
N TYR A 3 -47.29 0.78 37.10
CA TYR A 3 -46.88 1.68 36.00
C TYR A 3 -48.15 2.12 35.26
N THR A 4 -48.30 3.41 34.98
CA THR A 4 -49.31 3.93 34.04
C THR A 4 -48.57 4.56 32.83
N PHE A 5 -49.23 4.61 31.70
CA PHE A 5 -48.66 5.22 30.50
C PHE A 5 -48.20 6.65 30.72
N GLU A 6 -49.02 7.45 31.41
CA GLU A 6 -48.70 8.87 31.71
C GLU A 6 -47.41 8.98 32.55
N LYS A 7 -47.25 8.15 33.60
CA LYS A 7 -46.04 8.16 34.42
C LYS A 7 -44.79 7.78 33.63
N LEU A 8 -44.90 6.81 32.74
CA LEU A 8 -43.78 6.39 31.90
C LEU A 8 -43.44 7.47 30.88
N ARG A 9 -44.46 8.13 30.28
CA ARG A 9 -44.25 9.28 29.40
C ARG A 9 -43.57 10.43 30.13
N ASP A 10 -44.04 10.81 31.30
CA ASP A 10 -43.46 11.92 32.09
C ASP A 10 -41.99 11.63 32.45
N ILE A 11 -41.64 10.37 32.75
CA ILE A 11 -40.27 9.95 32.98
C ILE A 11 -39.44 10.12 31.70
N ILE A 12 -39.94 9.70 30.53
CA ILE A 12 -39.26 9.87 29.25
C ILE A 12 -39.02 11.33 28.94
N GLU A 13 -40.03 12.19 29.10
CA GLU A 13 -39.92 13.65 28.87
C GLU A 13 -38.88 14.29 29.81
N CYS A 14 -38.80 13.82 31.06
CA CYS A 14 -37.81 14.32 32.02
C CYS A 14 -36.37 13.94 31.66
N PHE A 15 -36.16 12.72 31.21
CA PHE A 15 -34.80 12.19 30.88
C PHE A 15 -34.33 12.52 29.46
N ASP A 16 -35.26 12.78 28.51
CA ASP A 16 -34.90 13.00 27.09
C ASP A 16 -33.84 14.09 26.85
N PRO A 17 -33.86 15.26 27.56
CA PRO A 17 -32.81 16.26 27.38
C PRO A 17 -31.41 15.83 27.83
N CYS A 18 -31.32 14.81 28.69
CA CYS A 18 -30.07 14.30 29.28
C CYS A 18 -29.53 13.06 28.56
N MET A 19 -30.26 12.53 27.57
CA MET A 19 -29.92 11.25 26.91
C MET A 19 -29.55 11.52 25.46
N ASP A 20 -28.57 10.76 24.94
CA ASP A 20 -28.21 10.78 23.52
C ASP A 20 -29.17 9.94 22.65
N ASN A 21 -29.81 8.95 23.26
CA ASN A 21 -30.77 8.06 22.59
C ASN A 21 -32.18 8.62 22.65
N TYR A 22 -33.04 8.21 21.73
CA TYR A 22 -34.47 8.51 21.74
C TYR A 22 -35.19 7.50 22.60
N LEU A 23 -35.85 7.92 23.68
CA LEU A 23 -36.58 7.03 24.57
C LEU A 23 -38.03 6.85 24.09
N TYR A 24 -38.60 5.66 24.27
CA TYR A 24 -39.96 5.35 23.88
C TYR A 24 -40.66 4.45 24.88
N VAL A 25 -41.99 4.50 24.88
CA VAL A 25 -42.89 3.57 25.53
C VAL A 25 -44.03 3.18 24.59
N TYR A 26 -44.36 1.93 24.52
CA TYR A 26 -45.50 1.39 23.79
C TYR A 26 -46.40 0.63 24.78
N ASP A 27 -47.62 1.14 24.95
CA ASP A 27 -48.70 0.46 25.67
C ASP A 27 -49.32 -0.57 24.71
N ILE A 28 -49.00 -1.83 24.95
CA ILE A 28 -49.42 -2.95 24.11
C ILE A 28 -50.94 -3.16 24.18
N ILE A 29 -51.55 -2.91 25.38
CA ILE A 29 -52.97 -3.16 25.61
C ILE A 29 -53.82 -2.06 24.95
N GLN A 30 -53.39 -0.80 25.04
CA GLN A 30 -54.11 0.34 24.44
C GLN A 30 -53.66 0.64 23.01
N ASP A 31 -52.67 -0.06 22.51
CA ASP A 31 -52.02 0.22 21.24
C ASP A 31 -51.61 1.68 21.09
N LEU A 32 -50.96 2.23 22.12
CA LEU A 32 -50.55 3.61 22.21
C LEU A 32 -49.02 3.72 22.32
N TYR A 33 -48.39 4.37 21.34
CA TYR A 33 -46.96 4.54 21.27
C TYR A 33 -46.58 6.00 21.55
N PHE A 34 -45.56 6.21 22.38
CA PHE A 34 -44.97 7.50 22.65
C PHE A 34 -43.46 7.43 22.50
N ILE A 35 -42.85 8.40 21.86
CA ILE A 35 -41.42 8.57 21.72
C ILE A 35 -41.01 10.03 21.99
N SER A 36 -39.76 10.25 22.37
CA SER A 36 -39.21 11.57 22.64
C SER A 36 -39.43 12.56 21.49
N GLU A 37 -39.70 13.85 21.83
CA GLU A 37 -39.94 14.89 20.84
C GLU A 37 -38.77 15.10 19.87
N ARG A 38 -37.54 14.83 20.33
CA ARG A 38 -36.33 14.89 19.48
C ARG A 38 -36.38 13.88 18.33
N ALA A 39 -36.95 12.69 18.56
CA ALA A 39 -37.15 11.71 17.48
C ALA A 39 -38.13 12.22 16.44
N GLN A 40 -39.23 12.83 16.84
CA GLN A 40 -40.20 13.45 15.89
C GLN A 40 -39.53 14.54 15.04
N LYS A 41 -38.65 15.36 15.63
CA LYS A 41 -37.91 16.41 14.90
C LYS A 41 -36.89 15.80 13.89
N ARG A 42 -36.40 14.63 14.18
CA ARG A 42 -35.33 13.97 13.39
C ARG A 42 -35.87 13.09 12.26
N PHE A 43 -36.89 12.30 12.54
CA PHE A 43 -37.41 11.29 11.63
C PHE A 43 -38.75 11.68 11.00
N ALA A 44 -39.20 10.97 9.98
CA ALA A 44 -40.45 11.22 9.25
C ALA A 44 -41.71 10.83 10.07
N LEU A 45 -41.66 11.00 11.39
CA LEU A 45 -42.79 10.81 12.29
C LEU A 45 -43.80 11.91 12.13
N SER A 46 -45.11 11.58 12.04
CA SER A 46 -46.22 12.54 11.99
C SER A 46 -46.49 13.13 13.35
N SER A 47 -46.36 12.36 14.42
CA SER A 47 -46.53 12.74 15.83
C SER A 47 -45.53 11.97 16.69
N ASN A 48 -45.24 12.46 17.87
CA ASN A 48 -44.50 11.75 18.90
C ASN A 48 -45.37 10.82 19.77
N CYS A 49 -46.69 10.92 19.60
CA CYS A 49 -47.67 10.05 20.25
C CYS A 49 -48.72 9.60 19.23
N PHE A 50 -48.94 8.31 19.07
CA PHE A 50 -49.85 7.76 18.06
C PHE A 50 -50.39 6.38 18.47
N THR A 51 -51.56 6.03 17.94
CA THR A 51 -52.21 4.72 18.03
C THR A 51 -52.00 3.93 16.73
N ASN A 52 -52.37 2.65 16.69
CA ASN A 52 -52.12 1.74 15.59
C ASN A 52 -50.61 1.65 15.29
N ALA A 53 -49.82 1.41 16.35
CA ALA A 53 -48.37 1.52 16.30
C ALA A 53 -47.73 0.72 15.15
N VAL A 54 -48.15 -0.50 14.91
CA VAL A 54 -47.62 -1.36 13.84
C VAL A 54 -47.83 -0.72 12.47
N GLU A 55 -49.06 -0.25 12.16
CA GLU A 55 -49.36 0.36 10.86
C GLU A 55 -48.74 1.77 10.72
N GLU A 56 -48.63 2.55 11.82
CA GLU A 56 -47.96 3.86 11.78
C GLU A 56 -46.45 3.71 11.48
N HIS A 57 -45.79 2.66 11.99
CA HIS A 57 -44.39 2.39 11.69
C HIS A 57 -44.13 2.22 10.17
N ARG A 58 -45.14 1.73 9.41
CA ARG A 58 -45.05 1.59 7.94
C ARG A 58 -44.76 2.91 7.23
N LYS A 59 -45.10 4.04 7.82
CA LYS A 59 -44.93 5.38 7.19
C LYS A 59 -43.50 5.91 7.27
N PHE A 60 -42.72 5.47 8.26
CA PHE A 60 -41.38 5.96 8.53
C PHE A 60 -40.32 4.90 8.65
N VAL A 61 -40.68 3.62 8.69
CA VAL A 61 -39.75 2.50 8.55
C VAL A 61 -39.48 2.26 7.07
N TYR A 62 -38.24 1.97 6.71
CA TYR A 62 -37.89 1.63 5.33
C TYR A 62 -38.62 0.36 4.88
N SER A 63 -39.18 0.37 3.68
CA SER A 63 -40.15 -0.64 3.23
C SER A 63 -39.65 -2.09 3.30
N GLU A 64 -38.36 -2.33 3.03
CA GLU A 64 -37.78 -3.67 3.09
C GLU A 64 -37.65 -4.22 4.52
N ASP A 65 -37.58 -3.35 5.54
CA ASP A 65 -37.35 -3.73 6.93
C ASP A 65 -38.69 -3.87 7.71
N TYR A 66 -39.79 -3.36 7.15
CA TYR A 66 -41.08 -3.29 7.84
C TYR A 66 -41.66 -4.65 8.21
N ASP A 67 -41.63 -5.64 7.29
CA ASP A 67 -42.22 -6.95 7.54
C ASP A 67 -41.52 -7.71 8.67
N ALA A 68 -40.19 -7.58 8.76
CA ALA A 68 -39.40 -8.16 9.86
C ALA A 68 -39.74 -7.50 11.22
N LEU A 69 -39.88 -6.16 11.24
CA LEU A 69 -40.30 -5.43 12.43
C LEU A 69 -41.70 -5.84 12.88
N LYS A 70 -42.64 -5.96 11.94
CA LYS A 70 -44.03 -6.36 12.21
C LYS A 70 -44.08 -7.73 12.90
N VAL A 71 -43.35 -8.72 12.39
CA VAL A 71 -43.30 -10.06 12.99
C VAL A 71 -42.78 -10.00 14.43
N GLU A 72 -41.70 -9.24 14.68
CA GLU A 72 -41.12 -9.14 16.03
C GLU A 72 -42.05 -8.43 17.03
N LEU A 73 -42.78 -7.38 16.61
CA LEU A 73 -43.76 -6.70 17.46
C LEU A 73 -44.97 -7.60 17.77
N GLU A 74 -45.42 -8.41 16.81
CA GLU A 74 -46.48 -9.41 17.03
C GLU A 74 -46.06 -10.51 18.01
N GLU A 75 -44.78 -10.94 17.99
CA GLU A 75 -44.22 -11.88 18.98
C GLU A 75 -44.16 -11.26 20.40
N VAL A 76 -43.86 -9.98 20.49
CA VAL A 76 -43.90 -9.23 21.75
C VAL A 76 -45.34 -9.14 22.28
N ASP A 77 -46.32 -8.83 21.44
CA ASP A 77 -47.72 -8.74 21.79
C ASP A 77 -48.27 -10.10 22.29
N ARG A 78 -47.94 -11.19 21.63
CA ARG A 78 -48.29 -12.54 22.07
C ARG A 78 -47.58 -13.01 23.35
N GLY A 79 -46.61 -12.20 23.84
CA GLY A 79 -45.83 -12.51 25.02
C GLY A 79 -44.76 -13.58 24.83
N GLU A 80 -44.41 -13.87 23.57
CA GLU A 80 -43.37 -14.85 23.21
C GLU A 80 -41.95 -14.29 23.43
N ARG A 81 -41.83 -12.95 23.52
CA ARG A 81 -40.55 -12.24 23.78
C ARG A 81 -40.66 -11.27 24.96
N ASP A 82 -39.59 -11.22 25.76
CA ASP A 82 -39.43 -10.26 26.87
C ASP A 82 -38.57 -9.03 26.50
N ARG A 83 -37.94 -9.07 25.34
CA ARG A 83 -37.03 -8.01 24.87
C ARG A 83 -37.21 -7.80 23.37
N HIS A 84 -37.17 -6.54 22.98
CA HIS A 84 -37.00 -6.11 21.59
C HIS A 84 -35.53 -5.70 21.40
N ASN A 85 -34.86 -6.19 20.37
CA ASN A 85 -33.50 -5.79 20.02
C ASN A 85 -33.26 -6.00 18.53
N MET A 86 -33.53 -4.97 17.74
CA MET A 86 -33.48 -5.06 16.29
C MET A 86 -32.76 -3.85 15.68
N GLN A 87 -32.04 -4.11 14.60
CA GLN A 87 -31.43 -3.08 13.76
C GLN A 87 -32.18 -2.98 12.45
N TYR A 88 -32.68 -1.80 12.11
CA TYR A 88 -33.45 -1.54 10.90
C TYR A 88 -33.41 -0.05 10.54
N ARG A 89 -33.96 0.32 9.39
CA ARG A 89 -33.85 1.67 8.85
C ARG A 89 -35.13 2.48 9.09
N TRP A 90 -34.97 3.69 9.64
CA TRP A 90 -36.01 4.72 9.70
C TRP A 90 -35.75 5.79 8.65
N LEU A 91 -36.79 6.39 8.11
CA LEU A 91 -36.70 7.53 7.21
C LEU A 91 -36.56 8.84 8.01
N ASN A 92 -35.57 9.67 7.63
CA ASN A 92 -35.43 11.01 8.19
C ASN A 92 -36.46 11.98 7.55
N LYS A 93 -36.45 13.29 7.90
CA LYS A 93 -37.34 14.30 7.34
C LYS A 93 -37.23 14.50 5.83
N GLU A 94 -36.08 14.14 5.23
CA GLU A 94 -35.84 14.16 3.79
C GLU A 94 -36.14 12.78 3.13
N TYR A 95 -36.78 11.86 3.86
CA TYR A 95 -37.06 10.47 3.42
C TYR A 95 -35.82 9.66 3.05
N VAL A 96 -34.65 10.02 3.61
CA VAL A 96 -33.42 9.24 3.45
C VAL A 96 -33.35 8.19 4.58
N PRO A 97 -33.06 6.91 4.26
CA PRO A 97 -32.97 5.85 5.27
C PRO A 97 -31.78 6.05 6.21
N VAL A 98 -32.02 5.93 7.50
CA VAL A 98 -31.06 6.01 8.59
C VAL A 98 -31.11 4.73 9.39
N TRP A 99 -29.98 4.07 9.54
CA TRP A 99 -29.90 2.86 10.36
C TRP A 99 -30.06 3.21 11.84
N ILE A 100 -30.97 2.49 12.50
CA ILE A 100 -31.19 2.59 13.94
C ILE A 100 -31.04 1.23 14.61
N ASN A 101 -30.69 1.25 15.90
CA ASN A 101 -30.77 0.13 16.79
C ASN A 101 -31.84 0.40 17.86
N CYS A 102 -32.94 -0.34 17.80
CA CYS A 102 -34.03 -0.25 18.75
C CYS A 102 -33.89 -1.37 19.80
N ARG A 103 -33.87 -0.98 21.08
CA ARG A 103 -33.80 -1.91 22.20
C ARG A 103 -34.91 -1.59 23.18
N GLY A 104 -35.62 -2.65 23.61
CA GLY A 104 -36.70 -2.50 24.57
C GLY A 104 -36.85 -3.70 25.49
N LYS A 105 -37.51 -3.48 26.62
CA LYS A 105 -37.88 -4.50 27.59
C LYS A 105 -39.39 -4.49 27.80
N VAL A 106 -40.01 -5.65 27.79
CA VAL A 106 -41.44 -5.82 28.09
C VAL A 106 -41.64 -5.80 29.59
N LEU A 107 -42.55 -4.96 30.06
CA LEU A 107 -43.07 -4.95 31.41
C LEU A 107 -44.40 -5.70 31.42
N ARG A 108 -44.56 -6.63 32.36
CA ARG A 108 -45.73 -7.50 32.44
C ARG A 108 -46.61 -7.14 33.62
N GLU A 109 -47.91 -7.39 33.48
CA GLU A 109 -48.86 -7.34 34.57
C GLU A 109 -48.59 -8.44 35.62
N SER A 110 -49.29 -8.37 36.75
CA SER A 110 -49.17 -9.39 37.82
C SER A 110 -49.66 -10.79 37.41
N ASP A 111 -50.46 -10.88 36.36
CA ASP A 111 -50.93 -12.12 35.75
C ASP A 111 -50.00 -12.65 34.62
N GLY A 112 -48.88 -11.96 34.37
CA GLY A 112 -47.86 -12.36 33.40
C GLY A 112 -48.10 -11.88 31.97
N ARG A 113 -49.20 -11.19 31.68
CA ARG A 113 -49.48 -10.62 30.35
C ARG A 113 -48.55 -9.43 30.04
N PRO A 114 -48.07 -9.28 28.79
CA PRO A 114 -47.32 -8.11 28.38
C PRO A 114 -48.21 -6.83 28.45
N HIS A 115 -47.67 -5.75 28.96
CA HIS A 115 -48.40 -4.48 29.07
C HIS A 115 -47.65 -3.33 28.41
N PHE A 116 -46.40 -3.08 28.82
CA PHE A 116 -45.61 -2.00 28.23
C PHE A 116 -44.33 -2.54 27.61
N LEU A 117 -43.95 -2.05 26.42
CA LEU A 117 -42.61 -2.16 25.89
C LEU A 117 -41.93 -0.79 26.07
N ILE A 118 -40.91 -0.72 26.89
CA ILE A 118 -40.14 0.49 27.13
C ILE A 118 -38.71 0.33 26.66
N GLY A 119 -38.17 1.36 26.00
CA GLY A 119 -36.83 1.20 25.43
C GLY A 119 -36.20 2.50 24.91
N SER A 120 -35.14 2.30 24.16
CA SER A 120 -34.39 3.38 23.54
C SER A 120 -34.01 3.03 22.10
N ILE A 121 -33.91 4.04 21.29
CA ILE A 121 -33.50 3.99 19.89
C ILE A 121 -32.25 4.84 19.74
N ASN A 122 -31.21 4.30 19.15
CA ASN A 122 -30.02 5.06 18.76
C ASN A 122 -29.74 4.90 17.27
N GLU A 123 -29.28 5.96 16.62
CA GLU A 123 -28.85 5.92 15.22
C GLU A 123 -27.53 5.14 15.12
N ILE A 124 -27.49 4.13 14.26
CA ILE A 124 -26.24 3.41 13.94
C ILE A 124 -25.49 4.31 12.95
N GLY A 125 -24.34 4.85 13.40
CA GLY A 125 -23.55 5.80 12.61
C GLY A 125 -23.72 7.25 13.04
N GLN A 126 -24.61 7.60 13.96
CA GLN A 126 -24.42 8.77 14.82
C GLN A 126 -23.45 8.38 15.94
N GLN A 127 -22.30 8.90 15.79
CA GLN A 127 -21.06 8.73 16.46
C GLN A 127 -21.20 8.88 17.97
N GLN A 128 -20.84 7.85 18.67
CA GLN A 128 -20.28 8.04 20.01
C GLN A 128 -19.17 9.08 19.86
N LYS A 129 -19.28 10.21 20.58
CA LYS A 129 -18.26 11.26 20.54
C LYS A 129 -16.90 10.74 20.98
N ALA A 130 -16.88 9.68 21.76
CA ALA A 130 -15.68 9.01 22.25
C ALA A 130 -15.64 7.53 21.83
N ASP A 131 -14.45 7.04 21.56
CA ASP A 131 -14.17 5.63 21.27
C ASP A 131 -14.23 4.80 22.57
N ASN A 132 -14.93 3.67 22.54
CA ASN A 132 -15.19 2.86 23.75
C ASN A 132 -13.95 2.17 24.31
N ILE A 133 -12.93 1.91 23.47
CA ILE A 133 -11.69 1.22 23.89
C ILE A 133 -10.72 2.25 24.46
N SER A 134 -10.41 3.27 23.68
CA SER A 134 -9.42 4.28 24.05
C SER A 134 -9.95 5.37 24.98
N GLY A 135 -11.25 5.69 24.90
CA GLY A 135 -11.86 6.83 25.59
C GLY A 135 -11.60 8.18 24.91
N LEU A 136 -10.84 8.21 23.81
CA LEU A 136 -10.56 9.41 23.03
C LEU A 136 -11.74 9.78 22.13
N LEU A 137 -11.77 11.01 21.65
CA LEU A 137 -12.73 11.43 20.63
C LEU A 137 -12.55 10.58 19.36
N GLY A 138 -13.65 10.27 18.65
CA GLY A 138 -13.60 9.54 17.39
C GLY A 138 -13.31 10.44 16.18
N GLU A 139 -12.98 9.83 15.04
CA GLU A 139 -12.69 10.48 13.75
C GLU A 139 -13.74 11.51 13.33
N ALA A 140 -14.99 11.25 13.62
CA ALA A 140 -16.06 12.14 13.30
C ALA A 140 -16.06 13.45 14.10
N SER A 141 -15.56 13.41 15.32
CA SER A 141 -15.34 14.62 16.11
C SER A 141 -14.25 15.49 15.45
N PHE A 142 -13.18 14.89 14.96
CA PHE A 142 -12.15 15.58 14.19
C PHE A 142 -12.70 16.16 12.89
N LYS A 143 -13.49 15.40 12.13
CA LYS A 143 -14.16 15.88 10.91
C LYS A 143 -15.09 17.07 11.18
N SER A 144 -15.82 17.06 12.30
CA SER A 144 -16.67 18.17 12.71
C SER A 144 -15.85 19.39 13.09
N ARG A 145 -14.72 19.20 13.77
CA ARG A 145 -13.75 20.25 14.12
C ARG A 145 -13.21 20.92 12.85
N MET A 146 -12.76 20.12 11.86
CA MET A 146 -12.26 20.65 10.59
C MET A 146 -13.34 21.41 9.79
N LYS A 147 -14.59 20.95 9.85
CA LYS A 147 -15.72 21.70 9.25
C LYS A 147 -15.96 23.05 9.91
N ALA A 148 -15.74 23.16 11.21
CA ALA A 148 -15.93 24.42 11.94
C ALA A 148 -14.91 25.49 11.53
N PHE A 149 -13.70 25.11 11.10
CA PHE A 149 -12.74 26.05 10.50
C PHE A 149 -13.20 26.58 9.14
N GLY A 150 -14.01 25.82 8.38
CA GLY A 150 -14.57 26.23 7.09
C GLY A 150 -13.48 26.54 6.06
N THR A 151 -13.52 27.76 5.51
CA THR A 151 -12.52 28.29 4.55
C THR A 151 -11.43 29.14 5.20
N LYS A 152 -11.41 29.21 6.53
CA LYS A 152 -10.42 30.01 7.26
C LYS A 152 -9.04 29.38 7.12
N SER A 153 -8.01 30.21 7.11
CA SER A 153 -6.63 29.75 7.23
C SER A 153 -6.40 29.22 8.64
N VAL A 154 -5.68 28.13 8.75
CA VAL A 154 -5.43 27.42 10.02
C VAL A 154 -3.92 27.21 10.15
N ASP A 155 -3.38 27.60 11.29
CA ASP A 155 -1.97 27.40 11.65
C ASP A 155 -1.86 26.30 12.69
N GLY A 156 -0.72 25.60 12.70
CA GLY A 156 -0.43 24.54 13.64
C GLY A 156 -0.09 23.22 12.95
N PHE A 157 -0.26 22.12 13.67
CA PHE A 157 0.11 20.80 13.18
C PHE A 157 -0.96 19.72 13.43
N VAL A 158 -0.83 18.66 12.67
CA VAL A 158 -1.51 17.38 12.89
C VAL A 158 -0.47 16.28 12.95
N LEU A 159 -0.51 15.48 14.01
CA LEU A 159 0.34 14.33 14.28
C LEU A 159 -0.52 13.06 14.20
N ARG A 160 -0.27 12.18 13.23
CA ARG A 160 -0.92 10.88 13.13
C ARG A 160 0.02 9.80 13.60
N ILE A 161 -0.36 9.08 14.63
CA ILE A 161 0.43 8.02 15.27
C ILE A 161 -0.19 6.67 14.95
N GLY A 162 0.64 5.67 14.70
CA GLY A 162 0.23 4.27 14.54
C GLY A 162 1.15 3.35 15.34
N ILE A 163 0.58 2.30 15.94
CA ILE A 163 1.36 1.26 16.60
C ILE A 163 2.01 0.39 15.52
N ASP A 164 3.30 0.13 15.67
CA ASP A 164 4.02 -0.70 14.72
C ASP A 164 3.70 -2.17 14.96
N ASP A 165 3.47 -2.93 13.86
CA ASP A 165 3.18 -4.37 13.87
C ASP A 165 2.03 -4.79 14.81
N PHE A 166 1.01 -3.96 14.95
CA PHE A 166 -0.13 -4.22 15.84
C PHE A 166 -0.92 -5.49 15.47
N SER A 167 -0.96 -5.87 14.19
CA SER A 167 -1.54 -7.14 13.74
C SER A 167 -0.86 -8.36 14.37
N ASP A 168 0.48 -8.34 14.42
CA ASP A 168 1.27 -9.43 15.00
C ASP A 168 1.00 -9.59 16.51
N ILE A 169 0.74 -8.47 17.18
CA ILE A 169 0.35 -8.48 18.60
C ILE A 169 -1.01 -9.17 18.77
N ASN A 170 -1.98 -8.79 17.94
CA ASN A 170 -3.31 -9.42 17.98
C ASN A 170 -3.26 -10.92 17.64
N GLU A 171 -2.42 -11.33 16.70
CA GLU A 171 -2.23 -12.74 16.35
C GLU A 171 -1.58 -13.54 17.47
N ARG A 172 -0.63 -12.96 18.20
CA ARG A 172 0.10 -13.66 19.28
C ARG A 172 -0.63 -13.68 20.62
N PHE A 173 -1.28 -12.57 20.97
CA PHE A 173 -1.81 -12.35 22.32
C PHE A 173 -3.35 -12.25 22.37
N GLY A 174 -4.01 -12.20 21.21
CA GLY A 174 -5.45 -12.04 21.08
C GLY A 174 -5.91 -10.58 21.09
N VAL A 175 -7.13 -10.36 20.58
CA VAL A 175 -7.73 -9.02 20.38
C VAL A 175 -7.92 -8.28 21.70
N GLU A 176 -8.32 -8.97 22.78
CA GLU A 176 -8.50 -8.36 24.11
C GLU A 176 -7.19 -7.76 24.68
N TYR A 177 -6.07 -8.39 24.35
CA TYR A 177 -4.75 -7.85 24.71
C TYR A 177 -4.41 -6.62 23.86
N GLY A 178 -4.69 -6.66 22.56
CA GLY A 178 -4.56 -5.51 21.69
C GLY A 178 -5.40 -4.32 22.16
N ASP A 179 -6.64 -4.55 22.60
CA ASP A 179 -7.51 -3.50 23.14
C ASP A 179 -6.90 -2.85 24.41
N ARG A 180 -6.24 -3.64 25.27
CA ARG A 180 -5.50 -3.08 26.43
C ARG A 180 -4.33 -2.20 25.99
N ILE A 181 -3.57 -2.62 24.98
CA ILE A 181 -2.48 -1.80 24.42
C ILE A 181 -3.03 -0.51 23.84
N LEU A 182 -4.11 -0.57 23.06
CA LEU A 182 -4.77 0.61 22.52
C LEU A 182 -5.19 1.60 23.61
N LYS A 183 -5.73 1.08 24.71
CA LYS A 183 -6.09 1.90 25.87
C LYS A 183 -4.86 2.52 26.53
N THR A 184 -3.81 1.74 26.76
CA THR A 184 -2.55 2.22 27.36
C THR A 184 -1.93 3.33 26.52
N VAL A 185 -1.79 3.13 25.20
CA VAL A 185 -1.25 4.15 24.28
C VAL A 185 -2.14 5.41 24.28
N ALA A 186 -3.46 5.27 24.32
CA ALA A 186 -4.36 6.40 24.41
C ALA A 186 -4.19 7.20 25.72
N ASP A 187 -3.97 6.52 26.84
CA ASP A 187 -3.71 7.16 28.13
C ASP A 187 -2.33 7.84 28.15
N ASP A 188 -1.30 7.21 27.57
CA ASP A 188 0.03 7.78 27.38
C ASP A 188 -0.04 9.06 26.53
N ILE A 189 -0.74 9.01 25.38
CA ILE A 189 -0.99 10.19 24.54
C ILE A 189 -1.66 11.29 25.37
N SER A 190 -2.77 10.97 26.03
CA SER A 190 -3.57 11.94 26.78
C SER A 190 -2.77 12.63 27.88
N SER A 191 -1.85 11.88 28.52
CA SER A 191 -0.98 12.41 29.59
C SER A 191 0.05 13.44 29.10
N GLN A 192 0.37 13.43 27.79
CA GLN A 192 1.35 14.33 27.20
C GLN A 192 0.74 15.55 26.52
N LEU A 193 -0.58 15.60 26.37
CA LEU A 193 -1.25 16.74 25.75
C LEU A 193 -1.20 17.97 26.62
N THR A 194 -1.00 19.13 25.98
CA THR A 194 -0.95 20.44 26.65
C THR A 194 -1.78 21.47 25.86
N GLY A 195 -2.24 22.52 26.54
CA GLY A 195 -2.89 23.66 25.88
C GLY A 195 -4.18 23.27 25.12
N ASN A 196 -4.19 23.57 23.82
CA ASN A 196 -5.33 23.33 22.93
C ASN A 196 -5.32 22.00 22.20
N GLN A 197 -4.32 21.16 22.47
CA GLN A 197 -4.11 19.88 21.80
C GLN A 197 -5.27 18.91 22.07
N LYS A 198 -5.73 18.23 21.03
CA LYS A 198 -6.79 17.23 21.12
C LYS A 198 -6.36 15.95 20.42
N ALA A 199 -6.67 14.83 21.06
CA ALA A 199 -6.42 13.51 20.52
C ALA A 199 -7.72 12.83 20.08
N TYR A 200 -7.60 12.08 18.99
CA TYR A 200 -8.69 11.35 18.38
C TYR A 200 -8.26 9.92 18.09
N ARG A 201 -9.18 8.97 18.28
CA ARG A 201 -9.03 7.60 17.85
C ARG A 201 -9.45 7.49 16.39
N MET A 202 -8.58 6.96 15.56
CA MET A 202 -8.86 6.65 14.16
C MET A 202 -9.20 5.16 13.99
N THR A 203 -9.32 4.69 12.77
CA THR A 203 -9.54 3.26 12.51
C THR A 203 -8.30 2.41 12.80
N GLY A 204 -8.48 1.17 13.27
CA GLY A 204 -7.40 0.21 13.50
C GLY A 204 -6.54 0.57 14.71
N ASP A 205 -5.24 0.72 14.54
CA ASP A 205 -4.22 1.02 15.55
C ASP A 205 -3.76 2.49 15.55
N GLU A 206 -4.54 3.38 14.92
CA GLU A 206 -4.09 4.74 14.65
C GLU A 206 -4.78 5.78 15.53
N PHE A 207 -4.02 6.79 15.89
CA PHE A 207 -4.43 7.97 16.66
C PHE A 207 -4.07 9.23 15.88
N LEU A 208 -4.81 10.30 16.10
CA LEU A 208 -4.52 11.60 15.51
C LEU A 208 -4.55 12.65 16.61
N ILE A 209 -3.54 13.51 16.63
CA ILE A 209 -3.46 14.65 17.55
C ILE A 209 -3.46 15.91 16.70
N GLU A 210 -4.24 16.91 17.08
CA GLU A 210 -4.24 18.22 16.45
C GLU A 210 -3.86 19.30 17.46
N ASP A 211 -3.10 20.28 16.99
CA ASP A 211 -2.90 21.57 17.62
C ASP A 211 -3.10 22.65 16.55
N LEU A 212 -4.37 22.93 16.26
CA LEU A 212 -4.79 23.80 15.17
C LEU A 212 -5.52 25.03 15.70
N VAL A 213 -5.07 26.19 15.29
CA VAL A 213 -5.66 27.49 15.61
C VAL A 213 -6.05 28.25 14.35
N GLU A 214 -7.08 29.11 14.43
CA GLU A 214 -7.37 30.05 13.33
C GLU A 214 -6.18 31.01 13.18
N SER A 215 -5.66 31.16 11.95
CA SER A 215 -4.55 32.07 11.69
C SER A 215 -4.93 33.48 12.09
N ASN A 216 -4.28 33.99 13.12
CA ASN A 216 -4.40 35.36 13.57
C ASN A 216 -3.25 36.20 13.01
N VAL A 217 -3.50 37.50 12.80
CA VAL A 217 -2.55 38.49 12.27
C VAL A 217 -1.24 38.61 13.09
N PHE A 218 -1.15 37.96 14.24
CA PHE A 218 0.00 38.01 15.16
C PHE A 218 0.94 36.79 15.15
N GLY A 219 0.74 35.82 14.25
CA GLY A 219 1.78 34.90 13.78
C GLY A 219 2.52 34.02 14.79
N ILE A 220 1.87 33.58 15.89
CA ILE A 220 2.46 32.59 16.81
C ILE A 220 1.48 31.43 16.90
N GLY A 221 1.58 30.50 15.96
CA GLY A 221 0.93 29.19 16.03
C GLY A 221 1.96 28.12 16.43
N PRO A 222 1.49 26.93 16.88
CA PRO A 222 2.35 25.78 17.11
C PRO A 222 3.04 25.38 15.80
N ASP A 223 4.33 25.07 15.85
CA ASP A 223 5.16 24.73 14.69
C ASP A 223 5.43 23.21 14.57
N GLU A 224 6.24 22.82 13.59
CA GLU A 224 6.61 21.41 13.38
C GLU A 224 7.57 20.87 14.46
N ASN A 225 8.36 21.74 15.10
CA ASN A 225 9.25 21.35 16.20
C ASN A 225 8.42 20.97 17.43
N ASP A 226 7.33 21.69 17.70
CA ASP A 226 6.37 21.36 18.77
C ASP A 226 5.74 19.97 18.54
N ALA A 227 5.45 19.61 17.28
CA ALA A 227 4.92 18.29 16.91
C ALA A 227 5.96 17.18 17.13
N ASP A 228 7.21 17.40 16.77
CA ASP A 228 8.29 16.42 16.94
C ASP A 228 8.63 16.23 18.44
N GLU A 229 8.69 17.32 19.21
CA GLU A 229 8.85 17.24 20.66
C GLU A 229 7.69 16.50 21.34
N LEU A 230 6.45 16.75 20.92
CA LEU A 230 5.27 16.03 21.42
C LEU A 230 5.39 14.53 21.12
N PHE A 231 5.77 14.17 19.89
CA PHE A 231 5.99 12.77 19.53
C PHE A 231 7.06 12.12 20.40
N HIS A 232 8.17 12.81 20.64
CA HIS A 232 9.24 12.30 21.51
C HIS A 232 8.77 12.07 22.96
N ARG A 233 7.94 12.98 23.52
CA ARG A 233 7.36 12.80 24.86
C ARG A 233 6.40 11.60 24.90
N ILE A 234 5.52 11.47 23.89
CA ILE A 234 4.59 10.34 23.81
C ILE A 234 5.36 9.02 23.67
N ARG A 235 6.36 8.95 22.79
CA ARG A 235 7.19 7.75 22.62
C ARG A 235 7.84 7.33 23.93
N LYS A 236 8.40 8.29 24.67
CA LYS A 236 8.99 8.01 25.98
C LYS A 236 7.95 7.49 26.99
N ALA A 237 6.73 8.06 27.01
CA ALA A 237 5.66 7.57 27.88
C ALA A 237 5.26 6.13 27.52
N VAL A 238 5.17 5.79 26.24
CA VAL A 238 4.91 4.43 25.76
C VAL A 238 6.02 3.47 26.18
N ASP A 239 7.30 3.85 26.03
CA ASP A 239 8.44 3.03 26.47
C ASP A 239 8.39 2.78 27.99
N GLU A 240 8.03 3.79 28.79
CA GLU A 240 7.84 3.67 30.23
C GLU A 240 6.68 2.74 30.61
N SER A 241 5.57 2.79 29.86
CA SER A 241 4.42 1.90 30.06
C SER A 241 4.76 0.45 29.73
N ILE A 242 5.50 0.20 28.66
CA ILE A 242 6.03 -1.12 28.29
C ILE A 242 6.95 -1.65 29.40
N CYS A 243 7.83 -0.83 29.93
CA CYS A 243 8.70 -1.21 31.03
C CYS A 243 7.89 -1.59 32.30
N LYS A 244 6.89 -0.79 32.66
CA LYS A 244 5.99 -1.04 33.80
C LYS A 244 5.18 -2.33 33.67
N SER A 245 4.82 -2.72 32.45
CA SER A 245 4.14 -4.00 32.18
C SER A 245 5.06 -5.22 32.27
N GLY A 246 6.35 -5.04 32.52
CA GLY A 246 7.34 -6.13 32.58
C GLY A 246 7.71 -6.67 31.19
N TYR A 247 7.55 -5.87 30.14
CA TYR A 247 7.83 -6.27 28.75
C TYR A 247 7.00 -7.46 28.25
N GLU A 248 5.76 -7.60 28.69
CA GLU A 248 4.85 -8.66 28.20
C GLU A 248 4.72 -8.62 26.67
N ALA A 249 4.61 -7.42 26.09
CA ALA A 249 4.77 -7.18 24.66
C ALA A 249 5.69 -5.98 24.44
N VAL A 250 6.56 -6.08 23.44
CA VAL A 250 7.44 -4.98 23.01
C VAL A 250 6.91 -4.49 21.67
N TYR A 251 6.53 -3.23 21.61
CA TYR A 251 6.04 -2.56 20.42
C TYR A 251 6.61 -1.16 20.34
N THR A 252 6.55 -0.56 19.19
CA THR A 252 6.95 0.83 18.96
C THR A 252 5.81 1.61 18.31
N ILE A 253 5.97 2.92 18.25
CA ILE A 253 5.03 3.80 17.56
C ILE A 253 5.74 4.60 16.49
N SER A 254 5.08 4.76 15.34
CA SER A 254 5.52 5.65 14.27
C SER A 254 4.54 6.79 14.09
N ALA A 255 5.00 7.92 13.57
CA ALA A 255 4.14 9.08 13.37
C ALA A 255 4.37 9.78 12.03
N GLY A 256 3.28 10.37 11.50
CA GLY A 256 3.34 11.33 10.39
C GLY A 256 2.94 12.71 10.88
N ILE A 257 3.76 13.72 10.61
CA ILE A 257 3.56 15.11 10.99
C ILE A 257 3.15 15.92 9.75
N ILE A 258 2.09 16.70 9.88
CA ILE A 258 1.67 17.71 8.90
C ILE A 258 1.69 19.05 9.62
N SER A 259 2.44 20.03 9.11
CA SER A 259 2.44 21.39 9.62
C SER A 259 1.87 22.38 8.60
N SER A 260 1.32 23.48 9.06
CA SER A 260 0.83 24.56 8.21
C SER A 260 1.95 25.28 7.45
N GLU A 261 3.18 25.17 7.91
CA GLU A 261 4.35 25.71 7.21
C GLU A 261 4.70 24.95 5.94
N ASN A 262 4.52 23.63 5.95
CA ASN A 262 4.90 22.74 4.85
C ASN A 262 3.77 22.48 3.86
N THR A 263 2.52 22.84 4.20
CA THR A 263 1.40 22.62 3.30
C THR A 263 0.20 23.50 3.62
N SER A 264 -0.38 24.13 2.61
CA SER A 264 -1.60 24.92 2.71
C SER A 264 -2.84 24.03 2.85
N VAL A 265 -2.87 23.15 3.86
CA VAL A 265 -3.98 22.22 4.05
C VAL A 265 -5.25 22.95 4.46
N ARG A 266 -6.23 22.94 3.58
CA ARG A 266 -7.51 23.63 3.76
C ARG A 266 -8.71 22.71 3.94
N GLY A 267 -8.52 21.39 3.99
CA GLY A 267 -9.65 20.47 4.04
C GLY A 267 -9.38 19.16 4.75
N TYR A 268 -10.39 18.65 5.47
CA TYR A 268 -10.37 17.36 6.15
C TYR A 268 -9.86 16.21 5.24
N LYS A 269 -10.35 16.15 3.99
CA LYS A 269 -9.99 15.04 3.07
C LYS A 269 -8.51 15.03 2.67
N GLU A 270 -7.93 16.21 2.46
CA GLU A 270 -6.52 16.36 2.10
C GLU A 270 -5.64 16.05 3.30
N LEU A 271 -5.98 16.62 4.46
CA LEU A 271 -5.26 16.36 5.70
C LEU A 271 -5.21 14.88 6.05
N MET A 272 -6.34 14.18 5.87
CA MET A 272 -6.38 12.72 6.09
C MET A 272 -5.49 11.95 5.12
N LYS A 273 -5.43 12.34 3.85
CA LYS A 273 -4.53 11.70 2.85
C LYS A 273 -3.06 11.95 3.17
N TYR A 274 -2.72 13.19 3.51
CA TYR A 274 -1.34 13.58 3.80
C TYR A 274 -0.83 12.95 5.10
N SER A 275 -1.64 12.96 6.16
CA SER A 275 -1.27 12.33 7.43
C SER A 275 -1.13 10.81 7.30
N GLN A 276 -1.99 10.15 6.52
CA GLN A 276 -1.88 8.73 6.21
C GLN A 276 -0.59 8.41 5.43
N PHE A 277 -0.29 9.22 4.41
CA PHE A 277 0.95 9.08 3.65
C PHE A 277 2.17 9.26 4.54
N ALA A 278 2.20 10.33 5.36
CA ALA A 278 3.31 10.62 6.25
C ALA A 278 3.57 9.48 7.27
N LEU A 279 2.51 8.93 7.88
CA LEU A 279 2.62 7.77 8.75
C LEU A 279 3.15 6.53 8.00
N SER A 280 2.66 6.30 6.78
CA SER A 280 3.16 5.20 5.93
C SER A 280 4.66 5.33 5.63
N GLU A 281 5.13 6.55 5.35
CA GLU A 281 6.56 6.80 5.11
C GLU A 281 7.41 6.62 6.39
N ALA A 282 6.90 7.02 7.56
CA ALA A 282 7.57 6.74 8.84
C ALA A 282 7.75 5.23 9.06
N LYS A 283 6.67 4.45 8.84
CA LYS A 283 6.70 2.98 8.97
C LYS A 283 7.65 2.31 7.98
N LYS A 284 7.74 2.79 6.73
CA LYS A 284 8.69 2.28 5.71
C LYS A 284 10.15 2.61 6.02
N ARG A 285 10.43 3.79 6.57
CA ARG A 285 11.79 4.28 6.87
C ARG A 285 12.36 3.77 8.19
N ARG A 286 12.08 2.53 8.61
CA ARG A 286 12.56 1.79 9.81
C ARG A 286 11.71 1.87 11.07
N LYS A 287 10.46 2.33 11.01
CA LYS A 287 9.54 2.41 12.17
C LYS A 287 10.13 3.20 13.36
N ASN A 288 9.40 3.29 14.47
CA ASN A 288 9.81 3.96 15.73
C ASN A 288 10.33 5.40 15.54
N ARG A 289 9.68 6.18 14.65
CA ARG A 289 10.05 7.55 14.31
C ARG A 289 8.89 8.38 13.82
N ALA A 290 9.09 9.70 13.82
CA ALA A 290 8.24 10.61 13.08
C ALA A 290 8.80 10.87 11.66
N TYR A 291 7.88 11.16 10.74
CA TYR A 291 8.18 11.65 9.39
C TYR A 291 7.40 12.93 9.15
N GLN A 292 8.11 14.00 8.83
CA GLN A 292 7.49 15.27 8.41
C GLN A 292 7.07 15.18 6.95
N PHE A 293 5.81 15.50 6.69
CA PHE A 293 5.25 15.49 5.35
C PHE A 293 6.01 16.43 4.41
N GLN A 294 6.37 15.90 3.23
CA GLN A 294 6.95 16.67 2.14
C GLN A 294 6.08 16.47 0.89
N MET A 295 5.64 17.58 0.28
CA MET A 295 4.80 17.54 -0.92
C MET A 295 5.50 16.80 -2.07
N GLU A 296 6.81 17.02 -2.22
CA GLU A 296 7.61 16.36 -3.26
C GLU A 296 7.60 14.82 -3.13
N ASP A 297 7.70 14.28 -1.91
CA ASP A 297 7.64 12.84 -1.68
C ASP A 297 6.21 12.30 -1.94
N TYR A 298 5.19 13.11 -1.63
CA TYR A 298 3.80 12.75 -1.92
C TYR A 298 3.50 12.74 -3.42
N GLU A 299 4.03 13.69 -4.18
CA GLU A 299 3.92 13.70 -5.64
C GLU A 299 4.61 12.49 -6.28
N LYS A 300 5.81 12.13 -5.81
CA LYS A 300 6.50 10.89 -6.21
C LYS A 300 5.66 9.64 -5.91
N PHE A 301 5.03 9.60 -4.73
CA PHE A 301 4.14 8.51 -4.36
C PHE A 301 2.91 8.41 -5.28
N LEU A 302 2.28 9.55 -5.63
CA LEU A 302 1.16 9.56 -6.56
C LEU A 302 1.58 9.12 -7.96
N HIS A 303 2.70 9.62 -8.46
CA HIS A 303 3.27 9.24 -9.75
C HIS A 303 3.53 7.73 -9.81
N ARG A 304 4.17 7.18 -8.78
CA ARG A 304 4.40 5.72 -8.67
C ARG A 304 3.10 4.90 -8.68
N ARG A 305 2.05 5.38 -8.01
CA ARG A 305 0.73 4.74 -8.05
C ARG A 305 0.07 4.80 -9.43
N GLU A 306 0.28 5.88 -10.16
CA GLU A 306 -0.22 6.02 -11.51
C GLU A 306 0.50 5.05 -12.47
N ILE A 307 1.82 4.95 -12.38
CA ILE A 307 2.60 3.95 -13.13
C ILE A 307 2.09 2.54 -12.81
N LEU A 308 1.94 2.17 -11.54
CA LEU A 308 1.42 0.84 -11.15
C LEU A 308 0.05 0.56 -11.76
N ARG A 309 -0.85 1.54 -11.77
CA ARG A 309 -2.17 1.41 -12.40
C ARG A 309 -2.05 1.16 -13.90
N SER A 310 -1.21 1.94 -14.59
CA SER A 310 -0.96 1.80 -16.03
C SER A 310 -0.37 0.43 -16.37
N LEU A 311 0.59 -0.05 -15.57
CA LEU A 311 1.21 -1.37 -15.75
C LEU A 311 0.20 -2.51 -15.57
N ARG A 312 -0.68 -2.44 -14.55
CA ARG A 312 -1.75 -3.44 -14.33
C ARG A 312 -2.73 -3.47 -15.49
N GLU A 313 -3.14 -2.29 -15.97
CA GLU A 313 -4.04 -2.16 -17.12
C GLU A 313 -3.39 -2.78 -18.37
N ALA A 314 -2.14 -2.42 -18.68
CA ALA A 314 -1.39 -2.94 -19.82
C ALA A 314 -1.24 -4.47 -19.81
N VAL A 315 -0.89 -5.06 -18.65
CA VAL A 315 -0.79 -6.51 -18.48
C VAL A 315 -2.14 -7.19 -18.69
N SER A 316 -3.23 -6.63 -18.16
CA SER A 316 -4.59 -7.18 -18.32
C SER A 316 -5.10 -7.14 -19.77
N LEU A 317 -4.61 -6.18 -20.57
CA LEU A 317 -4.92 -6.00 -21.99
C LEU A 317 -3.94 -6.74 -22.92
N GLY A 318 -3.24 -7.75 -22.44
CA GLY A 318 -2.33 -8.55 -23.26
C GLY A 318 -1.00 -7.86 -23.55
N TYR A 319 -0.47 -7.11 -22.59
CA TYR A 319 0.80 -6.38 -22.64
C TYR A 319 0.82 -5.24 -23.65
N GLN A 320 -0.32 -4.57 -23.85
CA GLN A 320 -0.40 -3.42 -24.72
C GLN A 320 0.55 -2.30 -24.25
N GLY A 321 1.39 -1.77 -25.16
CA GLY A 321 2.41 -0.77 -24.84
C GLY A 321 3.73 -1.32 -24.33
N PHE A 322 3.85 -2.66 -24.17
CA PHE A 322 5.13 -3.30 -23.90
C PHE A 322 5.83 -3.68 -25.22
N GLU A 323 7.09 -3.36 -25.32
CA GLU A 323 7.94 -3.67 -26.48
C GLU A 323 9.32 -4.16 -26.01
N LEU A 324 9.99 -4.98 -26.82
CA LEU A 324 11.39 -5.31 -26.64
C LEU A 324 12.25 -4.59 -27.69
N TYR A 325 13.24 -3.89 -27.20
CA TYR A 325 14.34 -3.36 -28.01
C TYR A 325 15.55 -4.27 -27.85
N PHE A 326 16.41 -4.28 -28.87
CA PHE A 326 17.56 -5.15 -28.91
C PHE A 326 18.83 -4.32 -29.09
N GLN A 327 19.85 -4.59 -28.27
CA GLN A 327 21.13 -3.96 -28.36
C GLN A 327 22.22 -5.01 -28.67
N PRO A 328 23.04 -4.81 -29.72
CA PRO A 328 24.05 -5.79 -30.10
C PRO A 328 25.17 -5.87 -29.08
N ILE A 329 25.62 -7.11 -28.81
CA ILE A 329 26.85 -7.47 -28.12
C ILE A 329 27.78 -8.04 -29.17
N VAL A 330 28.99 -7.47 -29.27
CA VAL A 330 29.93 -7.74 -30.39
C VAL A 330 31.23 -8.33 -29.87
N ARG A 331 31.82 -9.28 -30.57
CA ARG A 331 33.14 -9.80 -30.25
C ARG A 331 34.22 -8.75 -30.55
N VAL A 332 35.17 -8.62 -29.64
CA VAL A 332 36.30 -7.68 -29.82
C VAL A 332 37.22 -8.12 -30.96
N LYS A 333 37.42 -9.42 -31.11
CA LYS A 333 38.42 -10.01 -32.01
C LYS A 333 38.17 -9.70 -33.50
N ASP A 334 36.94 -9.79 -33.94
CA ASP A 334 36.55 -9.70 -35.36
C ASP A 334 35.34 -8.82 -35.61
N GLU A 335 34.88 -8.15 -34.57
CA GLU A 335 33.68 -7.29 -34.58
C GLU A 335 32.40 -8.02 -35.05
N SER A 336 32.39 -9.35 -34.99
CA SER A 336 31.20 -10.11 -35.31
C SER A 336 30.14 -10.04 -34.22
N LEU A 337 28.87 -10.11 -34.61
CA LEU A 337 27.76 -10.16 -33.68
C LEU A 337 27.83 -11.41 -32.82
N TYR A 338 27.84 -11.27 -31.51
CA TYR A 338 27.81 -12.37 -30.53
C TYR A 338 26.43 -12.66 -30.02
N ALA A 339 25.70 -11.61 -29.58
CA ALA A 339 24.37 -11.68 -29.00
C ALA A 339 23.64 -10.37 -29.19
N ALA A 340 22.39 -10.33 -28.76
CA ALA A 340 21.68 -9.10 -28.50
C ALA A 340 21.01 -9.13 -27.12
N GLU A 341 21.14 -8.06 -26.37
CA GLU A 341 20.40 -7.87 -25.13
C GLU A 341 18.98 -7.39 -25.40
N ALA A 342 17.99 -8.09 -24.82
CA ALA A 342 16.57 -7.72 -24.90
C ALA A 342 16.22 -6.75 -23.77
N LEU A 343 15.88 -5.54 -24.14
CA LEU A 343 15.66 -4.42 -23.26
C LEU A 343 14.18 -3.99 -23.29
N LEU A 344 13.51 -4.08 -22.17
CA LEU A 344 12.11 -3.70 -22.02
C LEU A 344 11.89 -2.22 -22.31
N ARG A 345 10.84 -1.91 -23.08
CA ARG A 345 10.29 -0.56 -23.31
C ARG A 345 8.82 -0.58 -22.98
N ILE A 346 8.34 0.46 -22.33
CA ILE A 346 6.97 0.55 -21.87
C ILE A 346 6.41 1.91 -22.23
N HIS A 347 5.23 1.91 -22.82
CA HIS A 347 4.44 3.11 -23.08
C HIS A 347 3.08 2.98 -22.40
N ASP A 348 2.60 4.08 -21.82
CA ASP A 348 1.25 4.12 -21.29
C ASP A 348 0.21 4.15 -22.43
N LYS A 349 -1.06 4.09 -22.11
CA LYS A 349 -2.17 4.14 -23.07
C LYS A 349 -2.23 5.44 -23.90
N ASN A 350 -1.54 6.49 -23.46
CA ASN A 350 -1.44 7.78 -24.16
C ASN A 350 -0.19 7.85 -25.03
N GLY A 351 0.63 6.80 -25.05
CA GLY A 351 1.91 6.75 -25.77
C GLY A 351 3.08 7.38 -25.04
N ASN A 352 2.93 7.77 -23.76
CA ASN A 352 4.04 8.31 -22.99
C ASN A 352 5.00 7.19 -22.56
N PHE A 353 6.30 7.42 -22.71
CA PHE A 353 7.33 6.48 -22.32
C PHE A 353 7.45 6.41 -20.78
N ILE A 354 7.39 5.18 -20.24
CA ILE A 354 7.69 4.88 -18.83
C ILE A 354 9.08 4.29 -18.77
N SER A 355 9.98 4.94 -18.03
CA SER A 355 11.36 4.47 -17.88
C SER A 355 11.42 3.08 -17.25
N PRO A 356 12.19 2.12 -17.79
CA PRO A 356 12.44 0.85 -17.12
C PRO A 356 12.98 0.99 -15.70
N ALA A 357 13.80 2.00 -15.43
CA ALA A 357 14.32 2.30 -14.10
C ALA A 357 13.22 2.63 -13.06
N GLU A 358 12.08 3.19 -13.51
CA GLU A 358 10.92 3.43 -12.66
C GLU A 358 9.96 2.23 -12.64
N ALA A 359 9.76 1.58 -13.80
CA ALA A 359 8.78 0.51 -13.95
C ALA A 359 9.23 -0.80 -13.29
N ILE A 360 10.50 -1.21 -13.45
CA ILE A 360 11.00 -2.52 -12.96
C ILE A 360 10.84 -2.67 -11.44
N PRO A 361 11.24 -1.70 -10.59
CA PRO A 361 11.01 -1.80 -9.16
C PRO A 361 9.52 -1.92 -8.78
N ILE A 362 8.62 -1.25 -9.54
CA ILE A 362 7.18 -1.33 -9.33
C ILE A 362 6.63 -2.70 -9.75
N LEU A 363 7.11 -3.25 -10.86
CA LEU A 363 6.76 -4.60 -11.33
C LEU A 363 7.19 -5.67 -10.31
N GLU A 364 8.39 -5.53 -9.74
CA GLU A 364 8.93 -6.43 -8.72
C GLU A 364 8.14 -6.39 -7.42
N GLU A 365 7.92 -5.21 -6.86
CA GLU A 365 7.15 -5.03 -5.61
C GLU A 365 5.70 -5.50 -5.74
N SER A 366 5.08 -5.25 -6.90
CA SER A 366 3.70 -5.66 -7.16
C SER A 366 3.55 -7.13 -7.56
N GLY A 367 4.65 -7.84 -7.85
CA GLY A 367 4.65 -9.19 -8.40
C GLY A 367 4.31 -9.29 -9.89
N LEU A 368 4.01 -8.17 -10.55
CA LEU A 368 3.74 -8.13 -11.99
C LEU A 368 4.97 -8.51 -12.84
N ILE A 369 6.18 -8.44 -12.28
CA ILE A 369 7.40 -8.88 -12.95
C ILE A 369 7.33 -10.36 -13.37
N ILE A 370 6.53 -11.19 -12.69
CA ILE A 370 6.38 -12.62 -13.02
C ILE A 370 5.69 -12.79 -14.39
N PRO A 371 4.45 -12.32 -14.61
CA PRO A 371 3.81 -12.44 -15.92
C PRO A 371 4.52 -11.62 -17.01
N VAL A 372 5.07 -10.44 -16.69
CA VAL A 372 5.85 -9.62 -17.62
C VAL A 372 7.15 -10.32 -18.02
N GLY A 373 7.88 -10.91 -17.09
CA GLY A 373 9.10 -11.65 -17.37
C GLY A 373 8.84 -12.86 -18.27
N LYS A 374 7.73 -13.57 -18.07
CA LYS A 374 7.32 -14.65 -18.97
C LYS A 374 7.08 -14.13 -20.40
N TRP A 375 6.41 -13.00 -20.54
CA TRP A 375 6.20 -12.33 -21.83
C TRP A 375 7.53 -11.90 -22.46
N ILE A 376 8.46 -11.33 -21.69
CA ILE A 376 9.82 -10.96 -22.16
C ILE A 376 10.54 -12.19 -22.72
N ILE A 377 10.59 -13.29 -21.97
CA ILE A 377 11.27 -14.52 -22.36
C ILE A 377 10.68 -15.07 -23.68
N GLN A 378 9.36 -15.13 -23.81
CA GLN A 378 8.70 -15.62 -25.02
C GLN A 378 9.05 -14.79 -26.26
N ASN A 379 9.02 -13.46 -26.14
CA ASN A 379 9.31 -12.55 -27.25
C ASN A 379 10.81 -12.52 -27.59
N ALA A 380 11.70 -12.56 -26.61
CA ALA A 380 13.13 -12.63 -26.82
C ALA A 380 13.53 -13.94 -27.52
N PHE A 381 12.94 -15.08 -27.12
CA PHE A 381 13.21 -16.37 -27.76
C PHE A 381 12.67 -16.44 -29.19
N SER A 382 11.49 -15.84 -29.44
CA SER A 382 10.96 -15.70 -30.80
C SER A 382 11.93 -14.92 -31.69
N MET A 383 12.46 -13.80 -31.21
CA MET A 383 13.47 -13.01 -31.91
C MET A 383 14.75 -13.81 -32.16
N CYS A 384 15.26 -14.52 -31.13
CA CYS A 384 16.46 -15.33 -31.27
C CYS A 384 16.28 -16.45 -32.31
N THR A 385 15.13 -17.14 -32.29
CA THR A 385 14.85 -18.20 -33.28
C THR A 385 14.83 -17.64 -34.70
N GLU A 386 14.32 -16.43 -34.89
CA GLU A 386 14.33 -15.77 -36.19
C GLU A 386 15.75 -15.39 -36.63
N CYS A 387 16.53 -14.74 -35.77
CA CYS A 387 17.94 -14.40 -36.06
C CYS A 387 18.79 -15.61 -36.39
N ARG A 388 18.57 -16.77 -35.72
CA ARG A 388 19.31 -18.00 -35.96
C ARG A 388 19.07 -18.63 -37.32
N LYS A 389 18.03 -18.23 -38.05
CA LYS A 389 17.86 -18.63 -39.47
C LYS A 389 18.96 -18.03 -40.36
N TYR A 390 19.50 -16.87 -39.99
CA TYR A 390 20.53 -16.13 -40.72
C TYR A 390 21.91 -16.35 -40.10
N TYR A 391 21.97 -16.44 -38.79
CA TYR A 391 23.20 -16.64 -38.02
C TYR A 391 23.00 -17.71 -36.94
N PRO A 392 23.31 -19.00 -37.20
CA PRO A 392 23.00 -20.12 -36.28
C PRO A 392 23.59 -19.97 -34.87
N GLU A 393 24.71 -19.26 -34.73
CA GLU A 393 25.41 -19.03 -33.46
C GLU A 393 24.84 -17.84 -32.68
N PHE A 394 23.80 -17.14 -33.19
CA PHE A 394 23.22 -16.00 -32.52
C PHE A 394 22.62 -16.36 -31.15
N ARG A 395 22.77 -15.44 -30.20
CA ARG A 395 22.25 -15.56 -28.83
C ARG A 395 21.39 -14.35 -28.49
N VAL A 396 20.45 -14.56 -27.58
CA VAL A 396 19.70 -13.46 -26.94
C VAL A 396 20.01 -13.44 -25.46
N SER A 397 20.29 -12.25 -24.93
CA SER A 397 20.45 -12.03 -23.51
C SER A 397 19.19 -11.41 -22.92
N ILE A 398 18.76 -11.90 -21.75
CA ILE A 398 17.57 -11.47 -21.04
C ILE A 398 17.88 -11.17 -19.58
N ASN A 399 17.43 -10.05 -19.09
CA ASN A 399 17.49 -9.69 -17.67
C ASN A 399 16.47 -10.47 -16.87
N LEU A 400 16.87 -11.05 -15.74
CA LEU A 400 16.05 -11.85 -14.86
C LEU A 400 15.99 -11.23 -13.47
N SER A 401 14.77 -11.05 -12.94
CA SER A 401 14.55 -10.54 -11.59
C SER A 401 14.64 -11.66 -10.54
N TYR A 402 15.22 -11.36 -9.39
CA TYR A 402 15.20 -12.27 -8.22
C TYR A 402 13.79 -12.61 -7.74
N VAL A 403 12.83 -11.70 -7.91
CA VAL A 403 11.42 -11.97 -7.59
C VAL A 403 10.89 -13.14 -8.43
N GLN A 404 11.30 -13.25 -9.69
CA GLN A 404 10.92 -14.38 -10.54
C GLN A 404 11.54 -15.68 -10.02
N ILE A 405 12.81 -15.66 -9.60
CA ILE A 405 13.49 -16.85 -9.05
C ILE A 405 12.81 -17.33 -7.76
N LEU A 406 12.46 -16.40 -6.87
CA LEU A 406 11.97 -16.74 -5.52
C LEU A 406 10.45 -17.01 -5.47
N LYS A 407 9.67 -16.42 -6.37
CA LYS A 407 8.19 -16.41 -6.27
C LYS A 407 7.47 -17.07 -7.44
N SER A 408 8.20 -17.64 -8.42
CA SER A 408 7.58 -18.38 -9.52
C SER A 408 8.24 -19.75 -9.76
N PRO A 409 7.58 -20.69 -10.45
CA PRO A 409 8.17 -21.93 -10.90
C PRO A 409 9.03 -21.71 -12.16
N LEU A 410 9.96 -20.75 -12.09
CA LEU A 410 10.72 -20.21 -13.23
C LEU A 410 11.31 -21.30 -14.14
N MET A 411 11.99 -22.31 -13.56
CA MET A 411 12.64 -23.35 -14.35
C MET A 411 11.66 -24.23 -15.13
N MET A 412 10.47 -24.46 -14.57
CA MET A 412 9.40 -25.18 -15.27
C MET A 412 8.86 -24.34 -16.43
N GLU A 413 8.60 -23.07 -16.20
CA GLU A 413 8.12 -22.15 -17.23
C GLU A 413 9.14 -21.96 -18.34
N LEU A 414 10.42 -21.79 -17.99
CA LEU A 414 11.51 -21.62 -18.93
C LEU A 414 11.65 -22.85 -19.85
N LYS A 415 11.62 -24.07 -19.29
CA LYS A 415 11.66 -25.33 -20.07
C LYS A 415 10.48 -25.42 -21.04
N GLN A 416 9.27 -25.09 -20.60
CA GLN A 416 8.09 -25.07 -21.47
C GLN A 416 8.23 -24.08 -22.63
N ILE A 417 8.76 -22.86 -22.35
CA ILE A 417 8.96 -21.85 -23.40
C ILE A 417 10.03 -22.31 -24.39
N ILE A 418 11.13 -22.90 -23.92
CA ILE A 418 12.20 -23.47 -24.77
C ILE A 418 11.64 -24.55 -25.69
N GLU A 419 10.86 -25.49 -25.16
CA GLU A 419 10.22 -26.57 -25.94
C GLU A 419 9.28 -26.01 -27.02
N HIS A 420 8.45 -25.01 -26.68
CA HIS A 420 7.51 -24.42 -27.64
C HIS A 420 8.19 -23.55 -28.70
N SER A 421 9.24 -22.82 -28.35
CA SER A 421 9.97 -21.95 -29.27
C SER A 421 10.94 -22.70 -30.20
N GLY A 422 11.32 -23.92 -29.83
CA GLY A 422 12.33 -24.70 -30.53
C GLY A 422 13.75 -24.11 -30.46
N ILE A 423 13.98 -23.14 -29.56
CA ILE A 423 15.30 -22.52 -29.39
C ILE A 423 16.27 -23.51 -28.74
N SER A 424 17.53 -23.52 -29.19
CA SER A 424 18.58 -24.21 -28.47
C SER A 424 18.97 -23.46 -27.20
N CYS A 425 19.12 -24.16 -26.09
CA CYS A 425 19.58 -23.55 -24.82
C CYS A 425 20.88 -22.76 -24.95
N SER A 426 21.79 -23.18 -25.88
CA SER A 426 23.02 -22.45 -26.19
C SER A 426 22.80 -21.07 -26.85
N GLY A 427 21.59 -20.77 -27.26
CA GLY A 427 21.20 -19.47 -27.79
C GLY A 427 20.69 -18.50 -26.70
N ILE A 428 20.71 -18.91 -25.44
CA ILE A 428 20.14 -18.13 -24.34
C ILE A 428 21.25 -17.70 -23.40
N ILE A 429 21.25 -16.40 -23.06
CA ILE A 429 22.05 -15.80 -21.98
C ILE A 429 21.05 -15.22 -20.97
N VAL A 430 21.25 -15.52 -19.70
CA VAL A 430 20.47 -14.94 -18.60
C VAL A 430 21.36 -13.98 -17.82
N GLU A 431 20.92 -12.76 -17.66
CA GLU A 431 21.61 -11.72 -16.91
C GLU A 431 21.03 -11.57 -15.50
N LEU A 432 21.89 -11.53 -14.51
CA LEU A 432 21.54 -11.32 -13.11
C LEU A 432 22.42 -10.22 -12.54
N THR A 433 21.81 -9.21 -11.91
CA THR A 433 22.56 -8.13 -11.27
C THR A 433 23.28 -8.62 -10.02
N GLU A 434 24.44 -8.04 -9.72
CA GLU A 434 25.23 -8.35 -8.53
C GLU A 434 24.47 -8.10 -7.22
N SER A 435 23.71 -7.00 -7.15
CA SER A 435 22.98 -6.58 -5.94
C SER A 435 21.90 -7.57 -5.51
N GLY A 436 21.28 -8.26 -6.45
CA GLY A 436 20.25 -9.24 -6.14
C GLY A 436 20.78 -10.54 -5.53
N TYR A 437 22.08 -10.86 -5.69
CA TYR A 437 22.68 -12.10 -5.17
C TYR A 437 23.11 -12.01 -3.69
N LEU A 438 23.08 -10.85 -3.06
CA LEU A 438 23.56 -10.63 -1.68
C LEU A 438 23.03 -11.62 -0.63
N GLU A 439 21.98 -12.37 -0.92
CA GLU A 439 21.37 -13.34 0.02
C GLU A 439 21.61 -14.82 -0.31
N GLY A 440 22.34 -15.19 -1.36
CA GLY A 440 22.78 -16.57 -1.68
C GLY A 440 21.84 -17.71 -1.26
N THR A 441 20.53 -17.52 -1.38
CA THR A 441 19.53 -18.46 -0.87
C THR A 441 19.65 -19.81 -1.59
N PRO A 442 19.32 -20.94 -0.93
CA PRO A 442 19.32 -22.25 -1.57
C PRO A 442 18.50 -22.31 -2.86
N ALA A 443 17.40 -21.53 -2.94
CA ALA A 443 16.54 -21.44 -4.12
C ALA A 443 17.28 -20.84 -5.33
N VAL A 444 18.01 -19.74 -5.13
CA VAL A 444 18.83 -19.11 -6.19
C VAL A 444 19.90 -20.07 -6.70
N ARG A 445 20.62 -20.75 -5.80
CA ARG A 445 21.63 -21.74 -6.19
C ARG A 445 21.05 -22.92 -6.97
N SER A 446 19.85 -23.39 -6.60
CA SER A 446 19.17 -24.46 -7.34
C SER A 446 18.87 -24.04 -8.77
N VAL A 447 18.22 -22.89 -8.96
CA VAL A 447 17.89 -22.35 -10.28
C VAL A 447 19.15 -22.13 -11.13
N TRP A 448 20.21 -21.61 -10.52
CA TRP A 448 21.51 -21.42 -11.17
C TRP A 448 22.11 -22.75 -11.70
N ASN A 449 22.13 -23.78 -10.86
CA ASN A 449 22.63 -25.11 -11.25
C ASN A 449 21.76 -25.74 -12.35
N ASP A 450 20.43 -25.56 -12.27
CA ASP A 450 19.52 -26.06 -13.30
C ASP A 450 19.76 -25.37 -14.66
N MET A 451 20.03 -24.07 -14.68
CA MET A 451 20.40 -23.32 -15.90
C MET A 451 21.72 -23.82 -16.49
N LYS A 452 22.74 -24.03 -15.65
CA LYS A 452 24.05 -24.62 -16.10
C LYS A 452 23.87 -26.02 -16.69
N GLN A 453 23.07 -26.89 -16.07
CA GLN A 453 22.76 -28.21 -16.60
C GLN A 453 22.10 -28.18 -17.98
N LEU A 454 21.27 -27.18 -18.22
CA LEU A 454 20.65 -26.94 -19.52
C LEU A 454 21.60 -26.27 -20.54
N ARG A 455 22.81 -25.90 -20.14
CA ARG A 455 23.78 -25.14 -20.95
C ARG A 455 23.29 -23.77 -21.37
N ILE A 456 22.48 -23.15 -20.54
CA ILE A 456 22.13 -21.73 -20.64
C ILE A 456 23.31 -20.94 -20.09
N GLN A 457 23.80 -19.96 -20.84
CA GLN A 457 24.88 -19.09 -20.37
C GLN A 457 24.34 -18.09 -19.34
N ILE A 458 25.15 -17.80 -18.33
CA ILE A 458 24.78 -16.89 -17.25
C ILE A 458 25.78 -15.74 -17.23
N ALA A 459 25.24 -14.51 -17.27
CA ALA A 459 26.00 -13.28 -17.17
C ALA A 459 25.76 -12.61 -15.81
N LEU A 460 26.84 -12.22 -15.16
CA LEU A 460 26.80 -11.34 -13.97
C LEU A 460 26.84 -9.90 -14.46
N ASP A 461 25.78 -9.16 -14.19
CA ASP A 461 25.58 -7.79 -14.66
C ASP A 461 25.91 -6.73 -13.61
N ASP A 462 26.08 -5.47 -14.05
CA ASP A 462 26.39 -4.28 -13.24
C ASP A 462 27.69 -4.39 -12.41
N PHE A 463 28.67 -5.17 -12.83
CA PHE A 463 29.91 -5.33 -12.07
C PHE A 463 30.73 -4.03 -12.04
N GLY A 464 31.08 -3.57 -10.83
CA GLY A 464 31.85 -2.34 -10.61
C GLY A 464 31.06 -1.15 -10.10
N THR A 465 29.77 -1.29 -9.80
CA THR A 465 28.90 -0.18 -9.32
C THR A 465 29.10 0.19 -7.85
N GLY A 466 30.02 -0.46 -7.11
CA GLY A 466 30.44 -0.05 -5.76
C GLY A 466 30.18 -1.04 -4.65
N TYR A 467 29.40 -2.08 -4.86
CA TYR A 467 29.17 -3.19 -3.93
C TYR A 467 29.80 -4.51 -4.41
N SER A 468 30.72 -4.41 -5.40
CA SER A 468 31.31 -5.57 -6.05
C SER A 468 32.05 -6.47 -5.07
N ASN A 469 31.41 -7.60 -4.74
CA ASN A 469 32.00 -8.62 -3.88
C ASN A 469 32.60 -9.74 -4.76
N LEU A 470 33.93 -9.80 -4.80
CA LEU A 470 34.66 -10.88 -5.50
C LEU A 470 34.19 -12.28 -5.10
N MET A 471 33.62 -12.43 -3.89
CA MET A 471 33.00 -13.67 -3.45
C MET A 471 31.81 -14.10 -4.31
N ASN A 472 31.10 -13.14 -4.94
CA ASN A 472 29.98 -13.44 -5.81
C ASN A 472 30.44 -14.12 -7.09
N ILE A 473 31.53 -13.66 -7.70
CA ILE A 473 32.14 -14.32 -8.86
C ILE A 473 32.58 -15.77 -8.49
N SER A 474 33.21 -15.93 -7.33
CA SER A 474 33.68 -17.26 -6.88
C SER A 474 32.52 -18.21 -6.57
N ASN A 475 31.40 -17.71 -6.03
CA ASN A 475 30.26 -18.54 -5.65
C ASN A 475 29.35 -18.90 -6.83
N LEU A 476 29.28 -18.03 -7.83
CA LEU A 476 28.36 -18.16 -8.97
C LEU A 476 29.02 -18.80 -10.17
N GLU A 477 30.33 -18.59 -10.35
CA GLU A 477 31.04 -19.00 -11.54
C GLU A 477 30.24 -18.65 -12.83
N PRO A 478 29.98 -17.36 -13.11
CA PRO A 478 29.24 -16.95 -14.31
C PRO A 478 30.05 -17.30 -15.58
N ASP A 479 29.36 -17.41 -16.71
CA ASP A 479 30.06 -17.57 -18.01
C ASP A 479 30.59 -16.23 -18.53
N ILE A 480 29.88 -15.12 -18.18
CA ILE A 480 30.20 -13.77 -18.65
C ILE A 480 30.12 -12.80 -17.44
N VAL A 481 31.09 -11.90 -17.34
CA VAL A 481 31.05 -10.75 -16.41
C VAL A 481 30.90 -9.48 -17.22
N LYS A 482 29.80 -8.73 -17.02
CA LYS A 482 29.52 -7.46 -17.68
C LYS A 482 30.02 -6.30 -16.80
N LEU A 483 30.95 -5.50 -17.32
CA LEU A 483 31.48 -4.32 -16.65
C LEU A 483 30.59 -3.13 -16.95
N ASP A 484 29.99 -2.54 -15.90
CA ASP A 484 29.01 -1.47 -16.00
C ASP A 484 29.54 -0.24 -16.75
N ARG A 485 28.61 0.46 -17.43
CA ARG A 485 28.91 1.69 -18.16
C ARG A 485 29.58 2.76 -17.28
N GLY A 486 29.18 2.93 -16.03
CA GLY A 486 29.74 3.93 -15.11
C GLY A 486 31.19 3.59 -14.76
N PHE A 487 31.55 2.31 -14.63
CA PHE A 487 32.92 1.87 -14.46
C PHE A 487 33.75 2.12 -15.72
N THR A 488 33.21 1.81 -16.89
CA THR A 488 33.85 2.07 -18.19
C THR A 488 34.14 3.56 -18.39
N LEU A 489 33.21 4.45 -18.14
CA LEU A 489 33.41 5.90 -18.26
C LEU A 489 34.49 6.45 -17.32
N LYS A 490 34.56 5.90 -16.07
CA LYS A 490 35.65 6.25 -15.14
C LYS A 490 37.00 5.76 -15.65
N ALA A 491 37.08 4.53 -16.13
CA ALA A 491 38.30 3.95 -16.70
C ALA A 491 38.81 4.74 -17.92
N LEU A 492 37.92 5.17 -18.80
CA LEU A 492 38.26 5.99 -19.97
C LEU A 492 38.80 7.38 -19.62
N SER A 493 38.42 7.92 -18.45
CA SER A 493 38.79 9.26 -17.98
C SER A 493 39.93 9.33 -16.99
N ARG A 494 40.28 8.22 -16.32
CA ARG A 494 41.25 8.19 -15.22
C ARG A 494 42.17 6.99 -15.32
N SER A 495 43.49 7.23 -15.18
CA SER A 495 44.51 6.19 -15.31
C SER A 495 44.42 5.10 -14.23
N TYR A 496 44.02 5.44 -13.02
CA TYR A 496 43.86 4.48 -11.93
C TYR A 496 42.74 3.48 -12.21
N GLU A 497 41.56 3.96 -12.58
CA GLU A 497 40.41 3.12 -12.92
C GLU A 497 40.65 2.33 -14.21
N TYR A 498 41.46 2.85 -15.15
CA TYR A 498 41.87 2.11 -16.34
C TYR A 498 42.73 0.90 -15.97
N GLN A 499 43.72 1.07 -15.11
CA GLN A 499 44.54 -0.04 -14.60
C GLN A 499 43.70 -1.03 -13.77
N LEU A 500 42.78 -0.51 -12.95
CA LEU A 500 41.87 -1.38 -12.17
C LEU A 500 41.02 -2.26 -13.10
N MET A 501 40.44 -1.68 -14.18
CA MET A 501 39.69 -2.41 -15.18
C MET A 501 40.56 -3.48 -15.85
N GLN A 502 41.83 -3.19 -16.17
CA GLN A 502 42.73 -4.16 -16.71
C GLN A 502 42.92 -5.36 -15.78
N TYR A 503 43.17 -5.14 -14.48
CA TYR A 503 43.31 -6.21 -13.52
C TYR A 503 42.01 -7.03 -13.33
N VAL A 504 40.86 -6.39 -13.40
CA VAL A 504 39.56 -7.09 -13.36
C VAL A 504 39.42 -8.02 -14.58
N ILE A 505 39.72 -7.54 -15.81
CA ILE A 505 39.66 -8.34 -17.03
C ILE A 505 40.61 -9.53 -16.91
N GLU A 506 41.88 -9.30 -16.51
CA GLU A 506 42.86 -10.36 -16.33
C GLU A 506 42.41 -11.41 -15.27
N MET A 507 41.81 -10.97 -14.18
CA MET A 507 41.29 -11.85 -13.13
C MET A 507 40.17 -12.74 -13.67
N VAL A 508 39.19 -12.17 -14.37
CA VAL A 508 38.03 -12.88 -14.94
C VAL A 508 38.52 -13.93 -15.99
N HIS A 509 39.48 -13.55 -16.82
CA HIS A 509 40.10 -14.49 -17.79
C HIS A 509 40.80 -15.67 -17.12
N LYS A 510 41.48 -15.44 -15.97
CA LYS A 510 42.12 -16.52 -15.20
C LYS A 510 41.12 -17.52 -14.64
N LEU A 511 39.84 -17.11 -14.51
CA LEU A 511 38.74 -17.99 -14.12
C LEU A 511 38.07 -18.67 -15.33
N ASN A 512 38.60 -18.49 -16.54
CA ASN A 512 38.04 -18.99 -17.81
C ASN A 512 36.64 -18.45 -18.12
N GLN A 513 36.38 -17.19 -17.74
CA GLN A 513 35.10 -16.49 -17.99
C GLN A 513 35.32 -15.38 -19.02
N TYR A 514 34.26 -15.05 -19.76
CA TYR A 514 34.25 -13.92 -20.70
C TYR A 514 34.03 -12.60 -20.00
N VAL A 515 34.63 -11.54 -20.56
CA VAL A 515 34.37 -10.14 -20.11
C VAL A 515 33.62 -9.39 -21.19
N CYS A 516 32.50 -8.77 -20.84
CA CYS A 516 31.78 -7.83 -21.67
C CYS A 516 31.93 -6.42 -21.09
N VAL A 517 32.46 -5.48 -21.88
CA VAL A 517 32.56 -4.07 -21.46
C VAL A 517 31.40 -3.28 -22.06
N GLU A 518 30.66 -2.60 -21.18
CA GLU A 518 29.51 -1.79 -21.57
C GLU A 518 29.83 -0.31 -21.73
N GLY A 519 28.99 0.40 -22.48
CA GLY A 519 29.03 1.85 -22.57
C GLY A 519 30.13 2.43 -23.46
N VAL A 520 30.60 1.66 -24.44
CA VAL A 520 31.53 2.16 -25.46
C VAL A 520 30.76 2.99 -26.51
N GLU A 521 31.04 4.30 -26.58
CA GLU A 521 30.22 5.22 -27.39
C GLU A 521 30.96 5.80 -28.60
N THR A 522 32.28 5.93 -28.54
CA THR A 522 33.10 6.52 -29.61
C THR A 522 34.16 5.54 -30.13
N LYS A 523 34.75 5.85 -31.30
CA LYS A 523 35.85 5.06 -31.82
C LYS A 523 37.10 5.13 -30.93
N GLU A 524 37.33 6.27 -30.29
CA GLU A 524 38.45 6.47 -29.38
C GLU A 524 38.30 5.59 -28.13
N ASP A 525 37.06 5.50 -27.59
CA ASP A 525 36.75 4.59 -26.47
C ASP A 525 36.99 3.14 -26.86
N LEU A 526 36.52 2.76 -28.07
CA LEU A 526 36.70 1.41 -28.58
C LEU A 526 38.18 1.00 -28.65
N GLU A 527 39.03 1.85 -29.20
CA GLU A 527 40.48 1.55 -29.31
C GLU A 527 41.13 1.42 -27.92
N LYS A 528 40.76 2.29 -26.95
CA LYS A 528 41.27 2.19 -25.60
C LYS A 528 40.80 0.89 -24.90
N ILE A 529 39.52 0.56 -25.03
CA ILE A 529 38.96 -0.64 -24.41
C ILE A 529 39.50 -1.92 -25.07
N LYS A 530 39.66 -1.93 -26.41
CA LYS A 530 40.30 -3.07 -27.12
C LYS A 530 41.70 -3.35 -26.62
N ALA A 531 42.48 -2.33 -26.24
CA ALA A 531 43.81 -2.47 -25.70
C ALA A 531 43.86 -3.20 -24.34
N LEU A 532 42.75 -3.20 -23.59
CA LEU A 532 42.62 -3.99 -22.36
C LEU A 532 42.29 -5.48 -22.59
N GLY A 533 41.89 -5.82 -23.82
CA GLY A 533 41.67 -7.21 -24.25
C GLY A 533 40.39 -7.87 -23.72
N PRO A 534 39.22 -7.21 -23.54
CA PRO A 534 38.00 -7.91 -23.22
C PRO A 534 37.53 -8.78 -24.40
N ASP A 535 36.60 -9.71 -24.15
CA ASP A 535 36.07 -10.60 -25.19
C ASP A 535 34.93 -9.97 -25.97
N LEU A 536 34.08 -9.24 -25.28
CA LEU A 536 32.83 -8.69 -25.78
C LEU A 536 32.73 -7.18 -25.45
N ILE A 537 32.05 -6.48 -26.33
CA ILE A 537 31.74 -5.05 -26.15
C ILE A 537 30.27 -4.82 -26.48
N GLN A 538 29.66 -3.96 -25.65
CA GLN A 538 28.32 -3.42 -25.87
C GLN A 538 28.35 -1.89 -25.73
N GLY A 539 27.75 -1.17 -26.69
CA GLY A 539 27.73 0.28 -26.60
C GLY A 539 27.13 0.96 -27.82
N TYR A 540 26.90 2.26 -27.68
CA TYR A 540 26.29 3.09 -28.74
C TYR A 540 27.17 3.25 -29.97
N TYR A 541 28.45 2.93 -29.86
CA TYR A 541 29.34 2.86 -31.00
C TYR A 541 28.81 1.90 -32.09
N TYR A 542 28.35 0.72 -31.70
CA TYR A 542 27.77 -0.24 -32.62
C TYR A 542 26.29 0.02 -32.89
N SER A 543 25.49 0.19 -31.85
CA SER A 543 24.09 0.58 -31.95
C SER A 543 23.53 0.99 -30.61
N LYS A 544 22.61 1.97 -30.63
CA LYS A 544 21.64 2.14 -29.55
C LYS A 544 20.66 0.96 -29.57
N PRO A 545 19.99 0.65 -28.46
CA PRO A 545 18.86 -0.27 -28.48
C PRO A 545 17.86 0.14 -29.55
N CYS A 546 17.45 -0.79 -30.41
CA CYS A 546 16.50 -0.55 -31.50
C CYS A 546 15.39 -1.60 -31.52
N SER A 547 14.32 -1.31 -32.23
CA SER A 547 13.19 -2.23 -32.39
C SER A 547 13.61 -3.53 -33.07
N ARG A 548 12.78 -4.58 -32.95
CA ARG A 548 13.02 -5.87 -33.63
C ARG A 548 13.30 -5.72 -35.11
N ASP A 549 12.46 -4.96 -35.82
CA ASP A 549 12.56 -4.83 -37.27
C ASP A 549 13.78 -4.03 -37.70
N GLU A 550 14.11 -2.96 -36.96
CA GLU A 550 15.35 -2.20 -37.17
C GLU A 550 16.60 -3.06 -36.92
N PHE A 551 16.58 -3.93 -35.90
CA PHE A 551 17.68 -4.83 -35.59
C PHE A 551 17.90 -5.84 -36.71
N LEU A 552 16.81 -6.51 -37.17
CA LEU A 552 16.86 -7.48 -38.27
C LEU A 552 17.35 -6.82 -39.56
N LYS A 553 16.88 -5.63 -39.90
CA LYS A 553 17.32 -4.86 -41.05
C LYS A 553 18.80 -4.49 -40.99
N LYS A 554 19.25 -4.03 -39.81
CA LYS A 554 20.62 -3.52 -39.62
C LYS A 554 21.67 -4.63 -39.66
N PHE A 555 21.41 -5.78 -39.01
CA PHE A 555 22.40 -6.82 -38.81
C PHE A 555 22.24 -8.03 -39.74
N PHE A 556 21.07 -8.21 -40.35
CA PHE A 556 20.80 -9.36 -41.23
C PHE A 556 20.34 -8.96 -42.65
N GLY A 557 20.22 -7.65 -42.93
CA GLY A 557 19.83 -7.16 -44.28
C GLY A 557 18.38 -7.48 -44.65
N TYR A 558 17.53 -7.75 -43.65
CA TYR A 558 16.12 -8.07 -43.86
C TYR A 558 15.42 -6.82 -44.47
N SER A 559 14.83 -6.98 -45.66
CA SER A 559 13.89 -6.04 -46.23
C SER A 559 12.56 -6.77 -46.33
N GLU A 560 11.50 -6.19 -45.74
CA GLU A 560 10.13 -6.71 -45.90
C GLU A 560 9.75 -6.91 -47.34
#